data_0bd5b811c7a3ae6ce11cd9c80ba4686a
#
_entry.id   0bd5b811c7a3ae6ce11cd9c80ba4686a
#
_cell.length_a   1.000
_cell.length_b   1.000
_cell.length_c   1.000
_cell.angle_alpha   90.00
_cell.angle_beta   90.00
_cell.angle_gamma   90.00
#
_symmetry.space_group_name_H-M   'P 1'
#
loop_
_entity.id
_entity.type
_entity.pdbx_description
1 polymer ?
#
loop_
_entity_poly.entity_id
_entity_poly.type
_entity_poly.pdbx_seq_one_letter_code
_entity_poly.pdbx_strand_id
1 'polypeptide(L)'
;MKKIVVVDYGVGNLRSVAQALRAVAPEADVRVSGEISDIRDADRIVLPGQGNMEDCMRSLRESGVQEAVLEAAASKPLFGVCVGEQMLFDISEEGDTPGLGLLPGKVLRFQLDGQLQEDGSRFKVPQMGWNQVRQTASHALWAGIEDDAYFYFVHSYFAQPEV
;
A
#
# COMPACT_ATOMS: atom_id res chain seq x y z
N MET A 1 -2.20 -24.07 -8.37
CA MET A 1 -2.50 -22.67 -8.78
C MET A 1 -2.34 -21.80 -7.54
N LYS A 2 -1.57 -20.72 -7.61
CA LYS A 2 -1.37 -19.83 -6.46
C LYS A 2 -2.64 -19.03 -6.19
N LYS A 3 -3.05 -18.98 -4.92
CA LYS A 3 -4.18 -18.16 -4.47
C LYS A 3 -3.69 -16.80 -4.02
N ILE A 4 -4.21 -15.75 -4.63
CA ILE A 4 -3.94 -14.36 -4.23
C ILE A 4 -5.24 -13.74 -3.76
N VAL A 5 -5.31 -13.25 -2.53
CA VAL A 5 -6.49 -12.59 -2.00
C VAL A 5 -6.23 -11.09 -1.88
N VAL A 6 -7.07 -10.32 -2.55
CA VAL A 6 -7.21 -8.87 -2.33
C VAL A 6 -8.20 -8.71 -1.19
N VAL A 7 -7.72 -8.21 -0.07
CA VAL A 7 -8.51 -8.09 1.16
C VAL A 7 -9.60 -7.04 0.98
N ASP A 8 -10.86 -7.47 1.11
CA ASP A 8 -12.02 -6.58 1.12
C ASP A 8 -12.44 -6.28 2.56
N TYR A 9 -12.13 -5.09 3.00
CA TYR A 9 -12.56 -4.54 4.29
C TYR A 9 -13.42 -3.27 4.12
N GLY A 10 -14.02 -3.12 2.94
CA GLY A 10 -14.92 -2.02 2.60
C GLY A 10 -14.24 -0.76 2.05
N VAL A 11 -12.91 -0.76 1.90
CA VAL A 11 -12.15 0.39 1.39
C VAL A 11 -11.14 -0.05 0.32
N GLY A 12 -10.93 0.82 -0.66
CA GLY A 12 -9.93 0.62 -1.72
C GLY A 12 -10.54 0.38 -3.10
N ASN A 13 -9.72 0.58 -4.13
CA ASN A 13 -10.09 0.27 -5.51
C ASN A 13 -9.84 -1.22 -5.81
N LEU A 14 -10.63 -2.07 -5.16
CA LEU A 14 -10.48 -3.53 -5.18
C LEU A 14 -10.51 -4.11 -6.60
N ARG A 15 -11.41 -3.58 -7.44
CA ARG A 15 -11.57 -4.05 -8.82
C ARG A 15 -10.32 -3.80 -9.65
N SER A 16 -9.76 -2.59 -9.59
CA SER A 16 -8.57 -2.25 -10.36
C SER A 16 -7.36 -3.05 -9.92
N VAL A 17 -7.18 -3.22 -8.60
CA VAL A 17 -6.11 -4.06 -8.05
C VAL A 17 -6.25 -5.50 -8.51
N ALA A 18 -7.44 -6.09 -8.41
CA ALA A 18 -7.67 -7.46 -8.84
C ALA A 18 -7.48 -7.65 -10.36
N GLN A 19 -7.90 -6.68 -11.18
CA GLN A 19 -7.67 -6.72 -12.62
C GLN A 19 -6.19 -6.64 -12.99
N ALA A 20 -5.43 -5.76 -12.34
CA ALA A 20 -3.99 -5.65 -12.55
C ALA A 20 -3.27 -6.97 -12.20
N LEU A 21 -3.62 -7.58 -11.06
CA LEU A 21 -3.07 -8.88 -10.65
C LEU A 21 -3.40 -9.99 -11.66
N ARG A 22 -4.64 -10.07 -12.15
CA ARG A 22 -5.04 -11.05 -13.16
C ARG A 22 -4.32 -10.86 -14.48
N ALA A 23 -4.01 -9.63 -14.86
CA ALA A 23 -3.29 -9.32 -16.07
C ALA A 23 -1.84 -9.79 -16.04
N VAL A 24 -1.17 -9.68 -14.88
CA VAL A 24 0.25 -10.06 -14.72
C VAL A 24 0.46 -11.48 -14.19
N ALA A 25 -0.58 -12.11 -13.65
CA ALA A 25 -0.56 -13.49 -13.15
C ALA A 25 -1.81 -14.28 -13.60
N PRO A 26 -1.96 -14.50 -14.91
CA PRO A 26 -3.18 -15.13 -15.46
C PRO A 26 -3.40 -16.57 -14.97
N GLU A 27 -2.35 -17.26 -14.51
CA GLU A 27 -2.41 -18.59 -13.92
C GLU A 27 -2.74 -18.61 -12.43
N ALA A 28 -2.85 -17.45 -11.77
CA ALA A 28 -3.21 -17.38 -10.36
C ALA A 28 -4.72 -17.31 -10.15
N ASP A 29 -5.20 -17.85 -9.01
CA ASP A 29 -6.57 -17.64 -8.54
C ASP A 29 -6.63 -16.33 -7.76
N VAL A 30 -7.01 -15.24 -8.43
CA VAL A 30 -7.11 -13.90 -7.82
C VAL A 30 -8.54 -13.65 -7.37
N ARG A 31 -8.74 -13.55 -6.05
CA ARG A 31 -10.02 -13.27 -5.40
C ARG A 31 -10.03 -11.95 -4.67
N VAL A 32 -11.18 -11.30 -4.66
CA VAL A 32 -11.51 -10.19 -3.75
C VAL A 32 -12.39 -10.79 -2.66
N SER A 33 -11.96 -10.74 -1.41
CA SER A 33 -12.70 -11.38 -0.33
C SER A 33 -12.46 -10.70 1.03
N GLY A 34 -13.53 -10.56 1.81
CA GLY A 34 -13.52 -10.19 3.23
C GLY A 34 -13.71 -11.39 4.16
N GLU A 35 -13.68 -12.63 3.62
CA GLU A 35 -13.83 -13.83 4.44
C GLU A 35 -12.51 -14.22 5.09
N ILE A 36 -12.52 -14.42 6.41
CA ILE A 36 -11.34 -14.81 7.20
C ILE A 36 -10.70 -16.09 6.65
N SER A 37 -11.53 -17.07 6.26
CA SER A 37 -11.06 -18.33 5.69
C SER A 37 -10.28 -18.13 4.39
N ASP A 38 -10.74 -17.25 3.49
CA ASP A 38 -10.05 -16.96 2.24
C ASP A 38 -8.68 -16.32 2.48
N ILE A 39 -8.60 -15.37 3.45
CA ILE A 39 -7.36 -14.70 3.83
C ILE A 39 -6.37 -15.72 4.42
N ARG A 40 -6.84 -16.62 5.29
CA ARG A 40 -6.02 -17.68 5.88
C ARG A 40 -5.54 -18.72 4.87
N ASP A 41 -6.36 -19.05 3.88
CA ASP A 41 -6.05 -20.04 2.85
C ASP A 41 -5.25 -19.48 1.67
N ALA A 42 -5.07 -18.17 1.60
CA ALA A 42 -4.29 -17.53 0.54
C ALA A 42 -2.81 -17.90 0.60
N ASP A 43 -2.15 -17.99 -0.55
CA ASP A 43 -0.68 -18.05 -0.65
C ASP A 43 -0.04 -16.66 -0.52
N ARG A 44 -0.78 -15.62 -0.91
CA ARG A 44 -0.36 -14.21 -0.89
C ARG A 44 -1.55 -13.31 -0.63
N ILE A 45 -1.33 -12.22 0.09
CA ILE A 45 -2.35 -11.21 0.31
C ILE A 45 -1.94 -9.85 -0.25
N VAL A 46 -2.94 -9.13 -0.73
CA VAL A 46 -2.80 -7.73 -1.12
C VAL A 46 -3.75 -6.90 -0.26
N LEU A 47 -3.19 -5.93 0.45
CA LEU A 47 -3.93 -4.99 1.29
C LEU A 47 -4.06 -3.66 0.54
N PRO A 48 -5.19 -3.38 -0.09
CA PRO A 48 -5.44 -2.08 -0.71
C PRO A 48 -5.81 -1.04 0.35
N GLY A 49 -5.67 0.23 0.01
CA GLY A 49 -6.16 1.33 0.83
C GLY A 49 -6.43 2.56 -0.03
N GLN A 50 -7.40 3.38 0.37
CA GLN A 50 -7.78 4.60 -0.33
C GLN A 50 -8.32 5.63 0.64
N GLY A 51 -8.12 6.91 0.33
CA GLY A 51 -8.58 8.00 1.19
C GLY A 51 -7.54 8.34 2.26
N ASN A 52 -7.93 8.28 3.51
CA ASN A 52 -7.06 8.60 4.64
C ASN A 52 -6.77 7.37 5.52
N MET A 53 -5.69 7.48 6.30
CA MET A 53 -5.21 6.40 7.16
C MET A 53 -6.21 6.03 8.25
N GLU A 54 -6.86 7.01 8.87
CA GLU A 54 -7.79 6.79 9.97
C GLU A 54 -9.00 5.97 9.52
N ASP A 55 -9.61 6.33 8.39
CA ASP A 55 -10.76 5.61 7.85
C ASP A 55 -10.38 4.18 7.43
N CYS A 56 -9.21 4.00 6.80
CA CYS A 56 -8.73 2.67 6.44
C CYS A 56 -8.54 1.78 7.67
N MET A 57 -7.85 2.28 8.70
CA MET A 57 -7.59 1.52 9.93
C MET A 57 -8.88 1.24 10.71
N ARG A 58 -9.82 2.19 10.74
CA ARG A 58 -11.14 1.98 11.35
C ARG A 58 -11.91 0.89 10.61
N SER A 59 -12.03 0.99 9.29
CA SER A 59 -12.74 0.00 8.47
C SER A 59 -12.13 -1.39 8.59
N LEU A 60 -10.80 -1.49 8.62
CA LEU A 60 -10.13 -2.78 8.80
C LEU A 60 -10.47 -3.42 10.15
N ARG A 61 -10.53 -2.64 11.24
CA ARG A 61 -10.95 -3.13 12.55
C ARG A 61 -12.42 -3.55 12.57
N GLU A 62 -13.30 -2.70 12.02
CA GLU A 62 -14.75 -2.93 12.03
C GLU A 62 -15.17 -4.10 11.14
N SER A 63 -14.44 -4.37 10.07
CA SER A 63 -14.69 -5.54 9.21
C SER A 63 -14.41 -6.88 9.89
N GLY A 64 -13.64 -6.89 10.98
CA GLY A 64 -13.26 -8.10 11.71
C GLY A 64 -12.15 -8.93 11.06
N VAL A 65 -11.58 -8.51 9.93
CA VAL A 65 -10.52 -9.28 9.24
C VAL A 65 -9.10 -8.88 9.66
N GLN A 66 -8.94 -7.85 10.51
CA GLN A 66 -7.62 -7.35 10.90
C GLN A 66 -6.71 -8.46 11.45
N GLU A 67 -7.22 -9.30 12.35
CA GLU A 67 -6.44 -10.39 12.95
C GLU A 67 -5.98 -11.40 11.89
N ALA A 68 -6.85 -11.77 10.97
CA ALA A 68 -6.49 -12.66 9.87
C ALA A 68 -5.42 -12.07 8.94
N VAL A 69 -5.44 -10.75 8.73
CA VAL A 69 -4.40 -10.04 7.98
C VAL A 69 -3.06 -10.08 8.73
N LEU A 70 -3.06 -9.84 10.05
CA LEU A 70 -1.85 -9.91 10.88
C LEU A 70 -1.26 -11.33 10.92
N GLU A 71 -2.10 -12.35 11.12
CA GLU A 71 -1.69 -13.77 11.09
C GLU A 71 -1.08 -14.13 9.72
N ALA A 72 -1.70 -13.69 8.64
CA ALA A 72 -1.22 -13.95 7.30
C ALA A 72 0.10 -13.22 7.01
N ALA A 73 0.25 -11.96 7.43
CA ALA A 73 1.48 -11.18 7.28
C ALA A 73 2.69 -11.82 7.95
N ALA A 74 2.48 -12.53 9.08
CA ALA A 74 3.55 -13.24 9.79
C ALA A 74 4.11 -14.46 9.05
N SER A 75 3.38 -14.99 8.04
CA SER A 75 3.73 -16.27 7.40
C SER A 75 3.70 -16.26 5.88
N LYS A 76 3.18 -15.20 5.26
CA LYS A 76 2.96 -15.11 3.81
C LYS A 76 3.39 -13.76 3.27
N PRO A 77 3.73 -13.66 1.97
CA PRO A 77 3.93 -12.37 1.33
C PRO A 77 2.66 -11.52 1.40
N LEU A 78 2.81 -10.32 1.94
CA LEU A 78 1.80 -9.27 1.94
C LEU A 78 2.29 -8.09 1.10
N PHE A 79 1.43 -7.55 0.26
CA PHE A 79 1.70 -6.38 -0.57
C PHE A 79 0.69 -5.28 -0.27
N GLY A 80 1.16 -4.16 0.28
CA GLY A 80 0.35 -2.97 0.52
C GLY A 80 0.27 -2.11 -0.75
N VAL A 81 -0.91 -1.58 -1.03
CA VAL A 81 -1.15 -0.67 -2.17
C VAL A 81 -1.67 0.66 -1.66
N CYS A 82 -0.98 1.76 -1.98
CA CYS A 82 -1.34 3.13 -1.58
C CYS A 82 -1.43 3.26 -0.05
N VAL A 83 -2.57 3.70 0.50
CA VAL A 83 -2.76 3.75 1.97
C VAL A 83 -2.61 2.37 2.61
N GLY A 84 -2.89 1.28 1.87
CA GLY A 84 -2.65 -0.08 2.36
C GLY A 84 -1.17 -0.37 2.66
N GLU A 85 -0.22 0.24 1.94
CA GLU A 85 1.21 0.20 2.30
C GLU A 85 1.45 1.02 3.58
N GLN A 86 0.89 2.21 3.68
CA GLN A 86 1.05 3.08 4.84
C GLN A 86 0.54 2.43 6.14
N MET A 87 -0.53 1.65 6.05
CA MET A 87 -1.09 0.92 7.19
C MET A 87 -0.12 -0.10 7.81
N LEU A 88 0.93 -0.52 7.10
CA LEU A 88 1.90 -1.50 7.59
C LEU A 88 2.84 -0.94 8.66
N PHE A 89 3.01 0.38 8.74
CA PHE A 89 3.93 1.07 9.65
C PHE A 89 3.34 1.24 11.05
N ASP A 90 4.16 1.76 11.98
CA ASP A 90 3.75 1.93 13.37
C ASP A 90 2.70 3.04 13.55
N ILE A 91 2.91 4.18 12.89
CA ILE A 91 2.06 5.36 13.05
C ILE A 91 2.11 6.26 11.81
N SER A 92 1.02 6.96 11.56
CA SER A 92 0.94 8.01 10.54
C SER A 92 0.68 9.37 11.16
N GLU A 93 1.36 10.43 10.68
CA GLU A 93 1.03 11.83 10.99
C GLU A 93 -0.37 12.24 10.49
N GLU A 94 -0.97 11.45 9.60
CA GLU A 94 -2.36 11.66 9.19
C GLU A 94 -3.30 11.26 10.32
N GLY A 95 -3.73 12.27 11.11
CA GLY A 95 -4.60 12.08 12.25
C GLY A 95 -3.96 11.36 13.45
N ASP A 96 -2.62 11.35 13.54
CA ASP A 96 -1.87 10.60 14.58
C ASP A 96 -2.35 9.14 14.69
N THR A 97 -2.60 8.53 13.51
CA THR A 97 -3.26 7.23 13.42
C THR A 97 -2.26 6.08 13.60
N PRO A 98 -2.45 5.20 14.59
CA PRO A 98 -1.68 3.96 14.70
C PRO A 98 -1.93 3.05 13.52
N GLY A 99 -0.85 2.47 12.95
CA GLY A 99 -0.91 1.45 11.91
C GLY A 99 -0.93 0.03 12.48
N LEU A 100 -0.53 -0.93 11.66
CA LEU A 100 -0.49 -2.35 12.01
C LEU A 100 0.81 -2.75 12.73
N GLY A 101 1.84 -1.90 12.69
CA GLY A 101 3.14 -2.17 13.34
C GLY A 101 3.87 -3.39 12.74
N LEU A 102 3.66 -3.71 11.48
CA LEU A 102 4.34 -4.80 10.78
C LEU A 102 5.72 -4.41 10.28
N LEU A 103 5.91 -3.13 9.99
CA LEU A 103 7.17 -2.53 9.55
C LEU A 103 7.53 -1.38 10.50
N PRO A 104 8.70 -1.41 11.16
CA PRO A 104 9.15 -0.29 11.98
C PRO A 104 9.26 0.98 11.16
N GLY A 105 8.73 2.08 11.68
CA GLY A 105 8.80 3.38 11.01
C GLY A 105 7.49 4.16 11.04
N LYS A 106 7.49 5.26 10.32
CA LYS A 106 6.40 6.24 10.34
C LYS A 106 5.96 6.61 8.94
N VAL A 107 4.75 7.11 8.85
CA VAL A 107 4.22 7.77 7.64
C VAL A 107 4.15 9.26 7.93
N LEU A 108 4.93 10.04 7.19
CA LEU A 108 5.13 11.47 7.41
C LEU A 108 4.48 12.30 6.32
N ARG A 109 4.01 13.50 6.65
CA ARG A 109 3.53 14.48 5.69
C ARG A 109 4.70 15.21 5.01
N PHE A 110 4.57 15.50 3.73
CA PHE A 110 5.52 16.38 3.05
C PHE A 110 5.56 17.76 3.69
N GLN A 111 6.76 18.19 4.09
CA GLN A 111 7.04 19.50 4.71
C GLN A 111 7.59 20.47 3.65
N LEU A 112 6.74 20.86 2.71
CA LEU A 112 7.12 21.67 1.54
C LEU A 112 6.52 23.09 1.57
N ASP A 113 5.89 23.47 2.68
CA ASP A 113 5.23 24.75 2.81
C ASP A 113 6.24 25.92 2.65
N GLY A 114 5.97 26.79 1.67
CA GLY A 114 6.84 27.94 1.37
C GLY A 114 8.09 27.63 0.54
N GLN A 115 8.37 26.38 0.23
CA GLN A 115 9.49 25.99 -0.64
C GLN A 115 9.16 26.21 -2.12
N LEU A 116 10.19 26.62 -2.88
CA LEU A 116 10.10 26.86 -4.32
C LEU A 116 10.88 25.78 -5.07
N GLN A 117 10.36 25.42 -6.21
CA GLN A 117 11.05 24.60 -7.21
C GLN A 117 12.13 25.45 -7.93
N GLU A 118 12.98 24.80 -8.72
CA GLU A 118 14.06 25.46 -9.48
C GLU A 118 13.54 26.53 -10.45
N ASP A 119 12.32 26.32 -10.98
CA ASP A 119 11.64 27.27 -11.89
C ASP A 119 10.93 28.42 -11.16
N GLY A 120 11.03 28.50 -9.83
CA GLY A 120 10.38 29.51 -8.98
C GLY A 120 8.92 29.21 -8.66
N SER A 121 8.35 28.15 -9.14
CA SER A 121 6.99 27.72 -8.76
C SER A 121 6.99 27.11 -7.34
N ARG A 122 5.82 27.09 -6.69
CA ARG A 122 5.67 26.47 -5.38
C ARG A 122 5.50 24.96 -5.50
N PHE A 123 6.12 24.20 -4.61
CA PHE A 123 5.73 22.82 -4.42
C PHE A 123 4.27 22.72 -4.00
N LYS A 124 3.60 21.69 -4.48
CA LYS A 124 2.20 21.41 -4.15
C LYS A 124 2.10 20.10 -3.38
N VAL A 125 1.27 20.12 -2.34
CA VAL A 125 0.87 18.93 -1.60
C VAL A 125 -0.65 18.81 -1.75
N PRO A 126 -1.17 17.67 -2.24
CA PRO A 126 -0.49 16.42 -2.58
C PRO A 126 0.45 16.50 -3.80
N GLN A 127 1.46 15.64 -3.80
CA GLN A 127 2.20 15.29 -5.01
C GLN A 127 1.24 14.56 -5.95
N MET A 128 1.06 15.08 -7.15
CA MET A 128 0.22 14.47 -8.20
C MET A 128 0.94 14.53 -9.54
N GLY A 129 1.24 13.37 -10.14
CA GLY A 129 1.86 13.32 -11.44
C GLY A 129 2.79 12.13 -11.65
N TRP A 130 3.37 12.09 -12.84
CA TRP A 130 4.35 11.08 -13.25
C TRP A 130 5.74 11.49 -12.79
N ASN A 131 6.40 10.61 -12.03
CA ASN A 131 7.79 10.77 -11.62
C ASN A 131 8.57 9.50 -11.89
N GLN A 132 9.85 9.67 -12.19
CA GLN A 132 10.78 8.57 -12.30
C GLN A 132 11.11 7.98 -10.93
N VAL A 133 11.22 6.65 -10.87
CA VAL A 133 11.61 5.93 -9.66
C VAL A 133 12.97 5.30 -9.87
N ARG A 134 13.95 5.73 -9.06
CA ARG A 134 15.30 5.16 -9.07
C ARG A 134 15.35 3.97 -8.10
N GLN A 135 15.85 2.85 -8.61
CA GLN A 135 16.05 1.65 -7.81
C GLN A 135 17.35 1.77 -7.01
N THR A 136 17.23 1.91 -5.69
CA THR A 136 18.40 2.07 -4.80
C THR A 136 18.99 0.76 -4.32
N ALA A 137 18.26 -0.35 -4.50
CA ALA A 137 18.71 -1.69 -4.15
C ALA A 137 18.14 -2.72 -5.14
N SER A 138 18.88 -3.79 -5.38
CA SER A 138 18.38 -4.92 -6.17
C SER A 138 17.32 -5.69 -5.38
N HIS A 139 16.14 -5.89 -5.99
CA HIS A 139 15.06 -6.66 -5.39
C HIS A 139 14.19 -7.33 -6.45
N ALA A 140 13.64 -8.49 -6.13
CA ALA A 140 12.80 -9.25 -7.06
C ALA A 140 11.53 -8.51 -7.53
N LEU A 141 11.03 -7.54 -6.76
CA LEU A 141 9.90 -6.69 -7.15
C LEU A 141 10.20 -5.79 -8.36
N TRP A 142 11.49 -5.55 -8.67
CA TRP A 142 11.90 -4.78 -9.85
C TRP A 142 12.02 -5.62 -11.12
N ALA A 143 11.76 -6.93 -11.06
CA ALA A 143 11.89 -7.80 -12.22
C ALA A 143 10.99 -7.31 -13.38
N GLY A 144 11.60 -6.98 -14.51
CA GLY A 144 10.91 -6.43 -15.69
C GLY A 144 10.56 -4.95 -15.60
N ILE A 145 10.99 -4.23 -14.56
CA ILE A 145 10.84 -2.78 -14.42
C ILE A 145 12.23 -2.15 -14.56
N GLU A 146 12.36 -1.26 -15.52
CA GLU A 146 13.62 -0.55 -15.79
C GLU A 146 13.88 0.49 -14.67
N ASP A 147 15.16 0.76 -14.41
CA ASP A 147 15.54 1.89 -13.56
C ASP A 147 15.06 3.19 -14.18
N ASP A 148 14.71 4.17 -13.38
CA ASP A 148 14.10 5.44 -13.80
C ASP A 148 12.75 5.29 -14.55
N ALA A 149 12.06 4.14 -14.44
CA ALA A 149 10.71 3.98 -14.95
C ALA A 149 9.75 4.99 -14.31
N TYR A 150 8.77 5.45 -15.09
CA TYR A 150 7.76 6.40 -14.61
C TYR A 150 6.64 5.72 -13.87
N PHE A 151 6.30 6.26 -12.68
CA PHE A 151 5.15 5.90 -11.89
C PHE A 151 4.26 7.13 -11.67
N TYR A 152 2.95 6.91 -11.60
CA TYR A 152 2.02 7.98 -11.25
C TYR A 152 1.85 8.04 -9.73
N PHE A 153 2.17 9.20 -9.17
CA PHE A 153 2.04 9.47 -7.74
C PHE A 153 0.82 10.33 -7.45
N VAL A 154 0.14 10.01 -6.35
CA VAL A 154 -0.95 10.80 -5.78
C VAL A 154 -0.90 10.64 -4.26
N HIS A 155 -0.16 11.52 -3.57
CA HIS A 155 0.00 11.39 -2.13
C HIS A 155 0.43 12.71 -1.45
N SER A 156 0.05 12.87 -0.19
CA SER A 156 0.51 13.93 0.71
C SER A 156 1.46 13.42 1.79
N TYR A 157 1.51 12.10 1.95
CA TYR A 157 2.29 11.40 2.97
C TYR A 157 3.20 10.37 2.32
N PHE A 158 4.31 10.05 2.96
CA PHE A 158 5.26 9.05 2.50
C PHE A 158 5.74 8.19 3.67
N ALA A 159 6.07 6.94 3.37
CA ALA A 159 6.62 6.01 4.33
C ALA A 159 8.10 6.32 4.62
N GLN A 160 8.47 6.33 5.89
CA GLN A 160 9.85 6.44 6.36
C GLN A 160 10.15 5.23 7.26
N PRO A 161 10.67 4.13 6.68
CA PRO A 161 11.04 2.96 7.46
C PRO A 161 12.24 3.25 8.37
N GLU A 162 12.26 2.64 9.53
CA GLU A 162 13.43 2.57 10.40
C GLU A 162 14.28 1.38 9.95
N VAL A 163 15.55 1.63 9.60
CA VAL A 163 16.50 0.62 9.10
C VAL A 163 17.29 0.00 10.23
#